data_bb21581fc3abe4609e33f8cde6963827
#
_entry.id   bb21581fc3abe4609e33f8cde6963827
#
_cell.length_a   1.000
_cell.length_b   1.000
_cell.length_c   1.000
_cell.angle_alpha   90.00
_cell.angle_beta   90.00
_cell.angle_gamma   90.00
#
_symmetry.space_group_name_H-M   'P 1'
#
loop_
_entity.id
_entity.type
_entity.pdbx_description
1 polymer ?
#
loop_
_entity_poly.entity_id
_entity_poly.type
_entity_poly.pdbx_seq_one_letter_code
_entity_poly.pdbx_strand_id
1 'polypeptide(L)'
;MVDAVEGRGPAPRPLLTPEQSYGELYGVMSGADLARTVGGSDAWSTALVEAASKVEVHLDARRDVALVADVSGDDARKLEDLGKSLGGALALARAQARAGGDAEAAELLSFARVSPSHGDTLSVEVALPLEVVARHLAFCRGDADAGR
;
A
#
# COMPACT_ATOMS: atom_id res chain seq x y z
N MET A 1 19.60 17.83 5.33
CA MET A 1 18.39 17.77 4.48
C MET A 1 18.24 19.00 3.58
N VAL A 2 18.49 20.21 4.11
CA VAL A 2 18.44 21.48 3.34
C VAL A 2 19.47 21.54 2.21
N ASP A 3 20.70 21.04 2.46
CA ASP A 3 21.79 21.07 1.46
C ASP A 3 21.54 20.21 0.22
N ALA A 4 20.76 19.14 0.36
CA ALA A 4 20.36 18.30 -0.79
C ALA A 4 19.32 19.00 -1.68
N VAL A 5 18.42 19.80 -1.09
CA VAL A 5 17.41 20.59 -1.82
C VAL A 5 18.07 21.76 -2.54
N GLU A 6 19.12 22.35 -1.96
CA GLU A 6 19.90 23.44 -2.57
C GLU A 6 21.02 22.95 -3.52
N GLY A 7 21.15 21.63 -3.73
CA GLY A 7 22.17 21.05 -4.61
C GLY A 7 23.61 21.17 -4.11
N ARG A 8 23.81 21.46 -2.84
CA ARG A 8 25.14 21.66 -2.23
C ARG A 8 25.73 20.40 -1.62
N GLY A 9 24.97 19.32 -1.55
CA GLY A 9 25.42 18.02 -1.02
C GLY A 9 25.65 16.99 -2.13
N PRO A 10 26.30 15.84 -1.84
CA PRO A 10 26.34 14.73 -2.76
C PRO A 10 24.91 14.28 -3.07
N ALA A 11 24.60 14.08 -4.37
CA ALA A 11 23.29 13.60 -4.77
C ALA A 11 22.94 12.31 -4.00
N PRO A 12 21.77 12.24 -3.36
CA PRO A 12 21.34 11.01 -2.70
C PRO A 12 21.29 9.88 -3.74
N ARG A 13 21.83 8.71 -3.37
CA ARG A 13 21.73 7.54 -4.23
C ARG A 13 20.25 7.16 -4.35
N PRO A 14 19.72 6.98 -5.56
CA PRO A 14 18.35 6.53 -5.72
C PRO A 14 18.21 5.13 -5.08
N LEU A 15 17.16 4.94 -4.29
CA LEU A 15 16.83 3.63 -3.68
C LEU A 15 16.19 2.69 -4.71
N LEU A 16 15.67 3.22 -5.82
CA LEU A 16 15.11 2.47 -6.94
C LEU A 16 15.96 2.66 -8.18
N THR A 17 16.13 1.58 -8.94
CA THR A 17 16.69 1.67 -10.29
C THR A 17 15.63 2.22 -11.27
N PRO A 18 16.02 2.72 -12.46
CA PRO A 18 15.05 3.15 -13.47
C PRO A 18 14.05 2.06 -13.85
N GLU A 19 14.48 0.78 -13.84
CA GLU A 19 13.63 -0.37 -14.15
C GLU A 19 12.59 -0.63 -13.06
N GLN A 20 12.90 -0.29 -11.81
CA GLN A 20 11.99 -0.41 -10.66
C GLN A 20 11.06 0.81 -10.53
N SER A 21 11.35 1.91 -11.25
CA SER A 21 10.55 3.14 -11.23
C SER A 21 9.51 3.08 -12.33
N TYR A 22 8.37 2.43 -12.08
CA TYR A 22 7.26 2.33 -13.04
C TYR A 22 5.96 2.91 -12.45
N GLY A 23 4.98 3.17 -13.31
CA GLY A 23 3.73 3.82 -12.94
C GLY A 23 3.79 5.35 -13.07
N GLU A 24 2.70 6.02 -12.72
CA GLU A 24 2.61 7.49 -12.75
C GLU A 24 3.16 8.12 -11.47
N LEU A 25 3.10 7.39 -10.38
CA LEU A 25 3.69 7.77 -9.11
C LEU A 25 4.38 6.53 -8.51
N TYR A 26 5.57 6.73 -8.01
CA TYR A 26 6.26 5.71 -7.24
C TYR A 26 6.93 6.32 -6.00
N GLY A 27 7.08 5.51 -4.98
CA GLY A 27 7.74 5.88 -3.75
C GLY A 27 8.52 4.71 -3.16
N VAL A 28 9.54 5.03 -2.40
CA VAL A 28 10.30 4.04 -1.64
C VAL A 28 10.54 4.54 -0.23
N MET A 29 10.43 3.65 0.72
CA MET A 29 10.64 3.90 2.13
C MET A 29 11.58 2.84 2.70
N SER A 30 12.61 3.26 3.41
CA SER A 30 13.46 2.33 4.15
C SER A 30 12.77 1.82 5.41
N GLY A 31 13.20 0.67 5.95
CA GLY A 31 12.66 0.14 7.20
C GLY A 31 12.77 1.13 8.37
N ALA A 32 13.86 1.93 8.41
CA ALA A 32 14.04 2.97 9.43
C ALA A 32 13.04 4.14 9.28
N ASP A 33 12.70 4.51 8.05
CA ASP A 33 11.68 5.54 7.78
C ASP A 33 10.28 5.00 8.07
N LEU A 34 10.04 3.74 7.71
CA LEU A 34 8.80 3.02 8.00
C LEU A 34 8.55 2.99 9.51
N ALA A 35 9.55 2.63 10.32
CA ALA A 35 9.47 2.61 11.78
C ALA A 35 9.07 3.97 12.36
N ARG A 36 9.57 5.06 11.77
CA ARG A 36 9.23 6.44 12.19
C ARG A 36 7.83 6.88 11.77
N THR A 37 7.37 6.40 10.62
CA THR A 37 6.11 6.85 10.01
C THR A 37 4.93 6.04 10.50
N VAL A 38 5.10 4.72 10.61
CA VAL A 38 4.05 3.77 11.00
C VAL A 38 4.08 3.52 12.51
N GLY A 39 5.06 4.04 13.24
CA GLY A 39 5.36 3.79 14.65
C GLY A 39 4.15 3.80 15.57
N GLY A 40 3.32 2.77 15.44
CA GLY A 40 2.21 2.42 16.29
C GLY A 40 2.63 1.36 17.32
N SER A 41 1.89 1.29 18.41
CA SER A 41 2.07 0.25 19.45
C SER A 41 1.24 -0.99 19.17
N ASP A 42 0.57 -1.08 18.02
CA ASP A 42 -0.24 -2.26 17.66
C ASP A 42 0.64 -3.37 17.05
N ALA A 43 0.16 -4.59 17.20
CA ALA A 43 0.89 -5.79 16.80
C ALA A 43 1.20 -5.81 15.29
N TRP A 44 0.34 -5.18 14.48
CA TRP A 44 0.52 -5.15 13.03
C TRP A 44 1.66 -4.21 12.62
N SER A 45 1.67 -2.98 13.16
CA SER A 45 2.74 -2.01 12.92
C SER A 45 4.10 -2.56 13.34
N THR A 46 4.14 -3.24 14.49
CA THR A 46 5.35 -3.91 14.99
C THR A 46 5.81 -5.01 14.02
N ALA A 47 4.92 -5.89 13.60
CA ALA A 47 5.25 -6.98 12.67
C ALA A 47 5.75 -6.44 11.31
N LEU A 48 5.14 -5.37 10.80
CA LEU A 48 5.56 -4.72 9.55
C LEU A 48 6.97 -4.15 9.68
N VAL A 49 7.24 -3.39 10.75
CA VAL A 49 8.56 -2.79 10.99
C VAL A 49 9.64 -3.84 11.20
N GLU A 50 9.31 -4.96 11.86
CA GLU A 50 10.26 -6.05 12.09
C GLU A 50 10.54 -6.90 10.84
N ALA A 51 9.58 -6.99 9.91
CA ALA A 51 9.70 -7.77 8.69
C ALA A 51 10.30 -6.98 7.53
N ALA A 52 10.01 -5.67 7.44
CA ALA A 52 10.33 -4.85 6.29
C ALA A 52 11.69 -4.15 6.44
N SER A 53 12.61 -4.38 5.52
CA SER A 53 13.81 -3.56 5.32
C SER A 53 13.55 -2.41 4.34
N LYS A 54 12.63 -2.60 3.39
CA LYS A 54 12.24 -1.63 2.37
C LYS A 54 10.78 -1.85 1.96
N VAL A 55 10.08 -0.76 1.67
CA VAL A 55 8.76 -0.78 1.02
C VAL A 55 8.82 0.07 -0.23
N GLU A 56 8.41 -0.49 -1.35
CA GLU A 56 8.25 0.18 -2.65
C GLU A 56 6.77 0.30 -2.95
N VAL A 57 6.33 1.47 -3.40
CA VAL A 57 4.92 1.71 -3.74
C VAL A 57 4.86 2.25 -5.15
N HIS A 58 4.01 1.66 -5.97
CA HIS A 58 3.77 2.05 -7.35
C HIS A 58 2.28 2.30 -7.55
N LEU A 59 1.94 3.42 -8.18
CA LEU A 59 0.58 3.78 -8.57
C LEU A 59 0.55 4.01 -10.07
N ASP A 60 -0.41 3.37 -10.75
CA ASP A 60 -0.76 3.65 -12.14
C ASP A 60 -2.27 3.93 -12.21
N ALA A 61 -2.66 5.01 -12.88
CA ALA A 61 -4.05 5.43 -13.02
C ALA A 61 -4.48 5.65 -14.48
N ARG A 62 -3.79 5.03 -15.45
CA ARG A 62 -4.06 5.23 -16.88
C ARG A 62 -5.34 4.55 -17.36
N ARG A 63 -5.63 3.36 -16.86
CA ARG A 63 -6.80 2.55 -17.23
C ARG A 63 -7.65 2.23 -16.01
N ASP A 64 -6.99 1.73 -14.98
CA ASP A 64 -7.54 1.42 -13.66
C ASP A 64 -6.64 2.09 -12.64
N VAL A 65 -7.12 2.34 -11.44
CA VAL A 65 -6.26 2.80 -10.35
C VAL A 65 -5.62 1.57 -9.73
N ALA A 66 -4.40 1.28 -10.14
CA ALA A 66 -3.61 0.16 -9.63
C ALA A 66 -2.55 0.67 -8.65
N LEU A 67 -2.60 0.17 -7.43
CA LEU A 67 -1.60 0.38 -6.39
C LEU A 67 -0.92 -0.95 -6.10
N VAL A 68 0.40 -0.96 -6.17
CA VAL A 68 1.23 -2.11 -5.78
C VAL A 68 2.18 -1.65 -4.69
N ALA A 69 2.21 -2.38 -3.58
CA ALA A 69 3.17 -2.18 -2.51
C ALA A 69 4.00 -3.46 -2.33
N ASP A 70 5.29 -3.36 -2.62
CA ASP A 70 6.25 -4.44 -2.45
C ASP A 70 7.05 -4.23 -1.18
N VAL A 71 6.93 -5.19 -0.26
CA VAL A 71 7.62 -5.20 1.02
C VAL A 71 8.77 -6.18 0.92
N SER A 72 10.01 -5.70 0.98
CA SER A 72 11.21 -6.52 1.02
C SER A 72 11.78 -6.59 2.42
N GLY A 73 12.37 -7.73 2.79
CA GLY A 73 12.97 -7.95 4.10
C GLY A 73 14.06 -9.02 4.08
N ASP A 74 14.90 -8.99 5.09
CA ASP A 74 16.06 -9.91 5.20
C ASP A 74 15.67 -11.28 5.79
N ASP A 75 14.46 -11.41 6.37
CA ASP A 75 13.93 -12.63 6.97
C ASP A 75 12.66 -13.09 6.24
N ALA A 76 12.84 -14.09 5.38
CA ALA A 76 11.76 -14.66 4.58
C ALA A 76 10.61 -15.23 5.43
N ARG A 77 10.90 -15.74 6.65
CA ARG A 77 9.87 -16.27 7.55
C ARG A 77 8.99 -15.15 8.11
N LYS A 78 9.60 -14.04 8.52
CA LYS A 78 8.85 -12.87 8.99
C LYS A 78 7.96 -12.29 7.89
N LEU A 79 8.45 -12.23 6.65
CA LEU A 79 7.65 -11.80 5.50
C LEU A 79 6.50 -12.77 5.20
N GLU A 80 6.74 -14.07 5.30
CA GLU A 80 5.69 -15.09 5.14
C GLU A 80 4.62 -14.96 6.21
N ASP A 81 5.00 -14.77 7.47
CA ASP A 81 4.07 -14.62 8.59
C ASP A 81 3.29 -13.30 8.48
N LEU A 82 3.94 -12.20 8.03
CA LEU A 82 3.28 -10.94 7.72
C LEU A 82 2.26 -11.13 6.59
N GLY A 83 2.63 -11.81 5.51
CA GLY A 83 1.74 -12.11 4.39
C GLY A 83 0.52 -12.93 4.79
N LYS A 84 0.71 -13.96 5.61
CA LYS A 84 -0.40 -14.76 6.18
C LYS A 84 -1.32 -13.91 7.05
N SER A 85 -0.75 -13.07 7.90
CA SER A 85 -1.50 -12.15 8.76
C SER A 85 -2.34 -11.17 7.97
N LEU A 86 -1.74 -10.51 6.95
CA LEU A 86 -2.43 -9.57 6.06
C LEU A 86 -3.52 -10.27 5.24
N GLY A 87 -3.21 -11.43 4.66
CA GLY A 87 -4.19 -12.22 3.91
C GLY A 87 -5.37 -12.66 4.77
N GLY A 88 -5.10 -13.09 6.00
CA GLY A 88 -6.13 -13.46 6.99
C GLY A 88 -6.99 -12.25 7.38
N ALA A 89 -6.38 -11.12 7.66
CA ALA A 89 -7.10 -9.88 7.99
C ALA A 89 -8.00 -9.42 6.82
N LEU A 90 -7.50 -9.47 5.59
CA LEU A 90 -8.27 -9.13 4.39
C LEU A 90 -9.45 -10.09 4.19
N ALA A 91 -9.25 -11.39 4.39
CA ALA A 91 -10.32 -12.39 4.29
C ALA A 91 -11.39 -12.15 5.35
N LEU A 92 -10.99 -11.86 6.58
CA LEU A 92 -11.91 -11.53 7.68
C LEU A 92 -12.70 -10.25 7.39
N ALA A 93 -12.03 -9.19 6.95
CA ALA A 93 -12.69 -7.93 6.59
C ALA A 93 -13.74 -8.13 5.50
N ARG A 94 -13.45 -8.92 4.45
CA ARG A 94 -14.42 -9.30 3.41
C ARG A 94 -15.62 -10.07 3.97
N ALA A 95 -15.36 -11.02 4.87
CA ALA A 95 -16.43 -11.80 5.51
C ALA A 95 -17.33 -10.90 6.36
N GLN A 96 -16.75 -9.99 7.12
CA GLN A 96 -17.48 -9.04 7.96
C GLN A 96 -18.32 -8.06 7.14
N ALA A 97 -17.77 -7.49 6.07
CA ALA A 97 -18.50 -6.60 5.16
C ALA A 97 -19.73 -7.30 4.56
N ARG A 98 -19.56 -8.55 4.09
CA ARG A 98 -20.67 -9.36 3.56
C ARG A 98 -21.71 -9.69 4.62
N ALA A 99 -21.30 -10.11 5.80
CA ALA A 99 -22.19 -10.46 6.90
C ALA A 99 -22.95 -9.23 7.45
N GLY A 100 -22.31 -8.05 7.46
CA GLY A 100 -22.90 -6.78 7.86
C GLY A 100 -23.79 -6.14 6.80
N GLY A 101 -23.87 -6.71 5.58
CA GLY A 101 -24.65 -6.15 4.49
C GLY A 101 -24.01 -4.90 3.85
N ASP A 102 -22.77 -4.61 4.15
CA ASP A 102 -22.01 -3.51 3.54
C ASP A 102 -21.46 -3.94 2.17
N ALA A 103 -22.33 -3.82 1.16
CA ALA A 103 -22.00 -4.21 -0.20
C ALA A 103 -20.87 -3.38 -0.80
N GLU A 104 -20.79 -2.11 -0.41
CA GLU A 104 -19.76 -1.16 -0.89
C GLU A 104 -18.37 -1.56 -0.37
N ALA A 105 -18.23 -1.76 0.94
CA ALA A 105 -16.99 -2.24 1.52
C ALA A 105 -16.60 -3.63 0.98
N ALA A 106 -17.57 -4.52 0.80
CA ALA A 106 -17.32 -5.84 0.23
C ALA A 106 -16.81 -5.77 -1.23
N GLU A 107 -17.36 -4.85 -2.04
CA GLU A 107 -16.89 -4.58 -3.40
C GLU A 107 -15.46 -4.06 -3.39
N LEU A 108 -15.18 -2.99 -2.64
CA LEU A 108 -13.86 -2.37 -2.57
C LEU A 108 -12.78 -3.36 -2.10
N LEU A 109 -13.07 -4.11 -1.05
CA LEU A 109 -12.15 -5.12 -0.53
C LEU A 109 -11.90 -6.26 -1.53
N SER A 110 -12.81 -6.51 -2.50
CA SER A 110 -12.63 -7.55 -3.51
C SER A 110 -11.48 -7.26 -4.47
N PHE A 111 -11.14 -6.00 -4.66
CA PHE A 111 -10.05 -5.54 -5.52
C PHE A 111 -8.66 -5.57 -4.87
N ALA A 112 -8.58 -5.78 -3.56
CA ALA A 112 -7.31 -5.93 -2.87
C ALA A 112 -6.81 -7.38 -2.93
N ARG A 113 -5.51 -7.58 -3.02
CA ARG A 113 -4.86 -8.89 -2.99
C ARG A 113 -3.58 -8.82 -2.18
N VAL A 114 -3.29 -9.91 -1.48
CA VAL A 114 -2.00 -10.14 -0.83
C VAL A 114 -1.41 -11.36 -1.52
N SER A 115 -0.31 -11.17 -2.21
CA SER A 115 0.41 -12.24 -2.88
C SER A 115 1.38 -12.90 -1.89
N PRO A 116 1.49 -14.24 -1.88
CA PRO A 116 2.46 -14.94 -1.03
C PRO A 116 3.86 -14.41 -1.29
N SER A 117 4.67 -14.36 -0.24
CA SER A 117 6.06 -13.98 -0.38
C SER A 117 6.79 -14.94 -1.32
N HIS A 118 7.51 -14.38 -2.29
CA HIS A 118 8.45 -15.09 -3.12
C HIS A 118 9.86 -14.69 -2.71
N GLY A 119 10.52 -15.56 -1.93
CA GLY A 119 11.84 -15.27 -1.38
C GLY A 119 11.80 -14.16 -0.33
N ASP A 120 12.33 -13.00 -0.66
CA ASP A 120 12.50 -11.84 0.21
C ASP A 120 11.49 -10.70 -0.04
N THR A 121 10.43 -10.95 -0.81
CA THR A 121 9.46 -9.93 -1.19
C THR A 121 8.01 -10.41 -1.01
N LEU A 122 7.18 -9.58 -0.39
CA LEU A 122 5.74 -9.74 -0.22
C LEU A 122 5.04 -8.60 -0.98
N SER A 123 4.07 -8.91 -1.84
CA SER A 123 3.32 -7.91 -2.60
C SER A 123 1.89 -7.76 -2.10
N VAL A 124 1.46 -6.52 -1.96
CA VAL A 124 0.05 -6.13 -1.73
C VAL A 124 -0.42 -5.30 -2.91
N GLU A 125 -1.50 -5.72 -3.53
CA GLU A 125 -2.04 -5.10 -4.73
C GLU A 125 -3.48 -4.66 -4.52
N VAL A 126 -3.82 -3.48 -5.05
CA VAL A 126 -5.20 -2.99 -5.15
C VAL A 126 -5.39 -2.48 -6.57
N ALA A 127 -6.37 -3.05 -7.30
CA ALA A 127 -6.68 -2.63 -8.67
C ALA A 127 -8.16 -2.25 -8.76
N LEU A 128 -8.46 -0.96 -8.74
CA LEU A 128 -9.81 -0.40 -8.79
C LEU A 128 -10.15 0.03 -10.22
N PRO A 129 -11.18 -0.54 -10.86
CA PRO A 129 -11.70 -0.03 -12.12
C PRO A 129 -12.07 1.46 -12.01
N LEU A 130 -11.77 2.26 -13.04
CA LEU A 130 -12.07 3.71 -13.01
C LEU A 130 -13.55 4.01 -12.79
N GLU A 131 -14.44 3.15 -13.25
CA GLU A 131 -15.88 3.27 -13.02
C GLU A 131 -16.25 3.14 -11.53
N VAL A 132 -15.56 2.27 -10.79
CA VAL A 132 -15.74 2.11 -9.34
C VAL A 132 -15.26 3.38 -8.64
N VAL A 133 -14.06 3.86 -8.99
CA VAL A 133 -13.50 5.10 -8.45
C VAL A 133 -14.42 6.28 -8.74
N ALA A 134 -14.91 6.42 -9.99
CA ALA A 134 -15.81 7.50 -10.39
C ALA A 134 -17.13 7.49 -9.61
N ARG A 135 -17.70 6.31 -9.35
CA ARG A 135 -18.92 6.14 -8.54
C ARG A 135 -18.72 6.65 -7.13
N HIS A 136 -17.61 6.26 -6.47
CA HIS A 136 -17.32 6.72 -5.10
C HIS A 136 -16.99 8.20 -5.03
N LEU A 137 -16.27 8.76 -6.01
CA LEU A 137 -16.02 10.21 -6.06
C LEU A 137 -17.27 11.03 -6.35
N ALA A 138 -18.23 10.49 -7.11
CA ALA A 138 -19.52 11.15 -7.35
C ALA A 138 -20.35 11.28 -6.06
N PHE A 139 -20.28 10.28 -5.17
CA PHE A 139 -20.93 10.33 -3.86
C PHE A 139 -20.36 11.45 -2.98
N CYS A 140 -19.06 11.67 -2.99
CA CYS A 140 -18.41 12.78 -2.28
C CYS A 140 -18.77 14.17 -2.82
N ARG A 141 -19.24 14.27 -4.07
CA ARG A 141 -19.71 15.55 -4.66
C ARG A 141 -21.17 15.88 -4.33
N GLY A 142 -22.02 14.86 -4.10
CA GLY A 142 -23.44 15.04 -3.83
C GLY A 142 -23.75 15.75 -2.51
N ASP A 143 -22.91 15.62 -1.50
CA ASP A 143 -23.12 16.25 -0.19
C ASP A 143 -22.71 17.73 -0.14
N ALA A 144 -22.00 18.24 -1.12
CA ALA A 144 -21.60 19.64 -1.17
C ALA A 144 -22.73 20.58 -1.66
N ASP A 145 -23.75 20.06 -2.37
CA ASP A 145 -24.87 20.85 -2.91
C ASP A 145 -26.15 20.82 -2.05
N ALA A 146 -26.21 19.95 -1.03
CA ALA A 146 -27.37 19.85 -0.14
C ALA A 146 -27.40 20.89 1.01
N GLY A 147 -26.42 21.78 1.05
CA GLY A 147 -26.25 22.77 2.12
C GLY A 147 -26.48 24.25 1.71
N ARG A 148 -27.23 24.51 0.61
CA ARG A 148 -27.62 25.88 0.23
C ARG A 148 -29.10 26.09 0.28
#